data_7a74bbf9261ec37aa9c7e4996e6d88fb
#
_entry.id   7a74bbf9261ec37aa9c7e4996e6d88fb
#
_cell.length_a   1.000
_cell.length_b   1.000
_cell.length_c   1.000
_cell.angle_alpha   90.00
_cell.angle_beta   90.00
_cell.angle_gamma   90.00
#
_symmetry.space_group_name_H-M   'P 1'
#
loop_
_entity.id
_entity.type
_entity.pdbx_description
1 polymer ?
#
loop_
_entity_poly.entity_id
_entity_poly.type
_entity_poly.pdbx_seq_one_letter_code
_entity_poly.pdbx_strand_id
1 'polypeptide(L)'
;MIDITFKPETLELKLDGHANYEESGKDIVCSAVSTLFYTLGNALFQSEDMLIEPPTFNEEKGFLSCKPKEEYRGNITRTYWTILVGLEMVAENYPQNVTFKVEG
;
A
#
# COMPACT_ATOMS: atom_id res chain seq x y z
N MET A 1 -0.41 14.10 8.41
CA MET A 1 -1.46 13.07 8.20
C MET A 1 -1.19 12.32 6.92
N ILE A 2 -1.17 11.01 7.00
CA ILE A 2 -1.04 10.13 5.85
C ILE A 2 -2.41 9.51 5.59
N ASP A 3 -2.95 9.74 4.41
CA ASP A 3 -4.25 9.18 4.02
C ASP A 3 -4.01 8.01 3.07
N ILE A 4 -4.38 6.83 3.50
CA ILE A 4 -4.21 5.60 2.73
C ILE A 4 -5.55 5.22 2.12
N THR A 5 -5.58 5.06 0.81
CA THR A 5 -6.78 4.68 0.06
C THR A 5 -6.49 3.45 -0.78
N PHE A 6 -7.37 2.47 -0.71
CA PHE A 6 -7.27 1.27 -1.54
C PHE A 6 -8.54 1.08 -2.36
N LYS A 7 -8.37 0.79 -3.65
CA LYS A 7 -9.47 0.49 -4.58
C LYS A 7 -9.39 -0.98 -4.99
N PRO A 8 -10.29 -1.84 -4.46
CA PRO A 8 -10.22 -3.28 -4.74
C PRO A 8 -10.40 -3.66 -6.22
N GLU A 9 -11.22 -2.90 -6.95
CA GLU A 9 -11.51 -3.23 -8.34
C GLU A 9 -10.29 -3.10 -9.24
N THR A 10 -9.48 -2.07 -9.01
CA THR A 10 -8.31 -1.76 -9.81
C THR A 10 -7.00 -2.12 -9.13
N LEU A 11 -7.05 -2.57 -7.88
CA LEU A 11 -5.89 -2.86 -7.05
C LEU A 11 -4.96 -1.65 -6.93
N GLU A 12 -5.55 -0.46 -6.89
CA GLU A 12 -4.81 0.78 -6.69
C GLU A 12 -4.67 1.08 -5.20
N LEU A 13 -3.43 1.23 -4.76
CA LEU A 13 -3.10 1.65 -3.40
C LEU A 13 -2.45 3.01 -3.48
N LYS A 14 -2.98 3.97 -2.74
CA LYS A 14 -2.47 5.33 -2.72
C LYS A 14 -2.19 5.79 -1.31
N LEU A 15 -1.00 6.36 -1.12
CA LEU A 15 -0.59 7.02 0.11
C LEU A 15 -0.50 8.51 -0.18
N ASP A 16 -1.37 9.29 0.45
CA ASP A 16 -1.39 10.73 0.22
C ASP A 16 -1.07 11.47 1.52
N GLY A 17 -0.22 12.47 1.40
CA GLY A 17 0.18 13.28 2.54
C GLY A 17 1.56 12.93 3.04
N HIS A 18 2.11 13.87 3.77
CA HIS A 18 3.40 13.71 4.40
C HIS A 18 3.22 13.77 5.90
N ALA A 19 3.74 12.79 6.62
CA ALA A 19 3.96 12.99 8.01
C ALA A 19 5.06 14.05 8.08
N ASN A 20 4.82 15.12 8.79
CA ASN A 20 5.85 16.06 9.14
C ASN A 20 6.77 15.36 10.11
N TYR A 21 7.98 15.09 9.67
CA TYR A 21 8.94 14.20 10.32
C TYR A 21 9.67 14.80 11.51
N GLU A 22 9.28 15.96 11.96
CA GLU A 22 10.01 16.69 12.98
C GLU A 22 9.75 16.20 14.41
N GLU A 23 8.70 15.41 14.60
CA GLU A 23 8.38 14.84 15.90
C GLU A 23 8.68 13.35 15.93
N SER A 24 9.38 12.90 16.95
CA SER A 24 9.90 11.54 17.07
C SER A 24 8.87 10.42 16.88
N GLY A 25 7.61 10.64 17.26
CA GLY A 25 6.55 9.65 17.07
C GLY A 25 6.10 9.49 15.61
N LYS A 26 6.29 10.50 14.79
CA LYS A 26 5.87 10.48 13.38
C LYS A 26 6.83 9.73 12.50
N ASP A 27 8.13 9.70 12.83
CA ASP A 27 9.12 8.96 12.06
C ASP A 27 8.86 7.46 12.11
N ILE A 28 8.41 6.95 13.25
CA ILE A 28 8.06 5.55 13.43
C ILE A 28 6.87 5.19 12.53
N VAL A 29 5.86 6.05 12.51
CA VAL A 29 4.65 5.84 11.72
C VAL A 29 4.98 5.83 10.23
N CYS A 30 5.76 6.80 9.77
CA CYS A 30 6.19 6.87 8.38
C CYS A 30 7.02 5.67 7.96
N SER A 31 7.94 5.24 8.82
CA SER A 31 8.74 4.05 8.55
C SER A 31 7.86 2.82 8.43
N ALA A 32 6.87 2.68 9.30
CA ALA A 32 5.95 1.54 9.26
C ALA A 32 5.15 1.53 7.96
N VAL A 33 4.54 2.65 7.61
CA VAL A 33 3.73 2.76 6.39
C VAL A 33 4.60 2.56 5.16
N SER A 34 5.75 3.20 5.10
CA SER A 34 6.66 3.10 3.96
C SER A 34 7.17 1.68 3.78
N THR A 35 7.54 1.01 4.87
CA THR A 35 8.02 -0.38 4.80
C THR A 35 6.97 -1.30 4.22
N LEU A 36 5.72 -1.17 4.65
CA LEU A 36 4.62 -1.98 4.14
C LEU A 36 4.35 -1.69 2.66
N PHE A 37 4.39 -0.42 2.28
CA PHE A 37 4.18 0.00 0.91
C PHE A 37 5.28 -0.55 -0.02
N TYR A 38 6.55 -0.40 0.37
CA TYR A 38 7.68 -0.93 -0.40
C TYR A 38 7.67 -2.45 -0.43
N THR A 39 7.26 -3.09 0.64
CA THR A 39 7.14 -4.56 0.69
C THR A 39 6.16 -5.04 -0.37
N LEU A 40 5.00 -4.40 -0.46
CA LEU A 40 4.00 -4.76 -1.47
C LEU A 40 4.55 -4.53 -2.88
N GLY A 41 5.15 -3.36 -3.13
CA GLY A 41 5.73 -3.05 -4.44
C GLY A 41 6.77 -4.08 -4.86
N ASN A 42 7.69 -4.43 -3.98
CA ASN A 42 8.72 -5.42 -4.26
C ASN A 42 8.13 -6.82 -4.48
N ALA A 43 7.12 -7.19 -3.68
CA ALA A 43 6.45 -8.47 -3.85
C ALA A 43 5.78 -8.57 -5.22
N LEU A 44 5.18 -7.49 -5.70
CA LEU A 44 4.54 -7.48 -7.01
C LEU A 44 5.57 -7.59 -8.14
N PHE A 45 6.73 -6.93 -8.02
CA PHE A 45 7.79 -7.10 -9.01
C PHE A 45 8.31 -8.53 -9.03
N GLN A 46 8.40 -9.18 -7.88
CA GLN A 46 8.79 -10.59 -7.82
C GLN A 46 7.73 -11.53 -8.37
N SER A 47 6.50 -11.04 -8.54
CA SER A 47 5.38 -11.84 -9.06
C SER A 47 5.00 -11.42 -10.48
N GLU A 48 5.93 -10.87 -11.27
CA GLU A 48 5.65 -10.39 -12.62
C GLU A 48 5.07 -11.46 -13.54
N ASP A 49 5.44 -12.73 -13.34
CA ASP A 49 4.89 -13.84 -14.10
C ASP A 49 3.38 -14.01 -13.91
N MET A 50 2.83 -13.48 -12.84
CA MET A 50 1.40 -13.52 -12.55
C MET A 50 0.65 -12.28 -13.06
N LEU A 51 1.39 -11.32 -13.62
CA LEU A 51 0.83 -10.04 -14.06
C LEU A 51 0.82 -9.94 -15.59
N ILE A 52 -0.15 -9.18 -16.12
CA ILE A 52 -0.26 -8.89 -17.55
C ILE A 52 0.89 -7.99 -18.01
N GLU A 53 1.28 -7.07 -17.15
CA GLU A 53 2.36 -6.11 -17.40
C GLU A 53 3.05 -5.80 -16.06
N PRO A 54 4.25 -5.20 -16.10
CA PRO A 54 4.92 -4.84 -14.84
C PRO A 54 4.06 -3.94 -13.98
N PRO A 55 4.16 -4.05 -12.65
CA PRO A 55 3.36 -3.19 -11.76
C PRO A 55 3.76 -1.72 -11.92
N THR A 56 2.79 -0.85 -11.69
CA THR A 56 3.04 0.59 -11.61
C THR A 56 3.39 0.92 -10.17
N PHE A 57 4.57 1.45 -9.94
CA PHE A 57 5.03 1.80 -8.61
C PHE A 57 5.72 3.16 -8.64
N ASN A 58 5.05 4.17 -8.10
CA ASN A 58 5.57 5.53 -8.04
C ASN A 58 5.77 5.91 -6.57
N GLU A 59 7.03 5.90 -6.15
CA GLU A 59 7.39 6.17 -4.76
C GLU A 59 7.10 7.61 -4.36
N GLU A 60 7.38 8.58 -5.24
CA GLU A 60 7.14 9.99 -4.95
C GLU A 60 5.68 10.30 -4.73
N LYS A 61 4.81 9.73 -5.55
CA LYS A 61 3.38 9.97 -5.46
C LYS A 61 2.67 9.03 -4.49
N GLY A 62 3.39 8.02 -4.00
CA GLY A 62 2.78 7.02 -3.13
C GLY A 62 1.69 6.24 -3.84
N PHE A 63 1.95 5.80 -5.06
CA PHE A 63 0.96 5.11 -5.87
C PHE A 63 1.47 3.74 -6.30
N LEU A 64 0.61 2.74 -6.20
CA LEU A 64 0.91 1.38 -6.61
C LEU A 64 -0.33 0.75 -7.23
N SER A 65 -0.16 0.10 -8.37
CA SER A 65 -1.22 -0.69 -8.98
C SER A 65 -0.62 -1.82 -9.82
N CYS A 66 -1.44 -2.81 -10.13
CA CYS A 66 -1.03 -3.87 -11.04
C CYS A 66 -2.26 -4.49 -11.71
N LYS A 67 -2.00 -5.26 -12.76
CA LYS A 67 -3.04 -5.96 -13.51
C LYS A 67 -2.70 -7.44 -13.53
N PRO A 68 -3.31 -8.24 -12.63
CA PRO A 68 -3.05 -9.67 -12.60
C PRO A 68 -3.67 -10.39 -13.78
N LYS A 69 -3.01 -11.47 -14.22
CA LYS A 69 -3.63 -12.41 -15.13
C LYS A 69 -4.83 -13.03 -14.40
N GLU A 70 -5.89 -13.31 -15.13
CA GLU A 70 -7.15 -13.80 -14.56
C GLU A 70 -6.95 -14.99 -13.61
N GLU A 71 -6.14 -15.95 -14.03
CA GLU A 71 -5.85 -17.17 -13.25
C GLU A 71 -5.12 -16.89 -11.93
N TYR A 72 -4.44 -15.75 -11.81
CA TYR A 72 -3.65 -15.40 -10.63
C TYR A 72 -4.26 -14.26 -9.82
N ARG A 73 -5.46 -13.82 -10.17
CA ARG A 73 -6.10 -12.69 -9.47
C ARG A 73 -6.25 -12.96 -7.96
N GLY A 74 -6.61 -14.18 -7.60
CA GLY A 74 -6.73 -14.55 -6.19
C GLY A 74 -5.39 -14.46 -5.44
N ASN A 75 -4.32 -14.93 -6.08
CA ASN A 75 -2.97 -14.88 -5.50
C ASN A 75 -2.54 -13.43 -5.24
N ILE A 76 -2.72 -12.57 -6.23
CA ILE A 76 -2.33 -11.17 -6.13
C ILE A 76 -3.19 -10.43 -5.11
N THR A 77 -4.49 -10.68 -5.10
CA THR A 77 -5.40 -10.09 -4.12
C THR A 77 -4.98 -10.48 -2.70
N ARG A 78 -4.57 -11.72 -2.48
CA ARG A 78 -4.10 -12.17 -1.18
C ARG A 78 -2.81 -11.45 -0.77
N THR A 79 -1.91 -11.22 -1.72
CA THR A 79 -0.68 -10.46 -1.47
C THR A 79 -1.01 -9.05 -0.99
N TYR A 80 -1.92 -8.36 -1.68
CA TYR A 80 -2.39 -7.05 -1.25
C TYR A 80 -3.01 -7.10 0.14
N TRP A 81 -3.88 -8.06 0.36
CA TRP A 81 -4.66 -8.14 1.60
C TRP A 81 -3.74 -8.23 2.82
N THR A 82 -2.69 -9.02 2.74
CA THR A 82 -1.72 -9.16 3.83
C THR A 82 -1.12 -7.82 4.22
N ILE A 83 -0.73 -7.02 3.21
CA ILE A 83 -0.15 -5.69 3.46
C ILE A 83 -1.22 -4.71 3.97
N LEU A 84 -2.43 -4.79 3.43
CA LEU A 84 -3.52 -3.91 3.87
C LEU A 84 -3.88 -4.13 5.33
N VAL A 85 -3.83 -5.36 5.81
CA VAL A 85 -4.01 -5.65 7.24
C VAL A 85 -2.97 -4.89 8.06
N GLY A 86 -1.71 -4.91 7.63
CA GLY A 86 -0.65 -4.16 8.31
C GLY A 86 -0.89 -2.65 8.31
N LEU A 87 -1.31 -2.11 7.17
CA LEU A 87 -1.60 -0.68 7.07
C LEU A 87 -2.79 -0.27 7.94
N GLU A 88 -3.82 -1.11 7.99
CA GLU A 88 -4.98 -0.86 8.84
C GLU A 88 -4.58 -0.86 10.32
N MET A 89 -3.71 -1.79 10.72
CA MET A 89 -3.19 -1.86 12.09
C MET A 89 -2.43 -0.58 12.46
N VAL A 90 -1.63 -0.05 11.54
CA VAL A 90 -0.93 1.21 11.78
C VAL A 90 -1.94 2.34 11.98
N ALA A 91 -2.97 2.42 11.13
CA ALA A 91 -4.00 3.44 11.24
C ALA A 91 -4.76 3.34 12.57
N GLU A 92 -5.05 2.12 13.03
CA GLU A 92 -5.73 1.89 14.30
C GLU A 92 -4.89 2.30 15.50
N ASN A 93 -3.59 2.07 15.44
CA ASN A 93 -2.68 2.42 16.53
C ASN A 93 -2.27 3.89 16.53
N TYR A 94 -2.31 4.54 15.36
CA TYR A 94 -1.91 5.95 15.21
C TYR A 94 -2.98 6.74 14.47
N PRO A 95 -4.23 6.78 14.99
CA PRO A 95 -5.35 7.39 14.27
C PRO A 95 -5.21 8.88 14.03
N GLN A 96 -4.35 9.56 14.78
CA GLN A 96 -4.08 10.99 14.60
C GLN A 96 -3.08 11.25 13.47
N ASN A 97 -2.41 10.21 12.99
CA ASN A 97 -1.34 10.34 12.02
C ASN A 97 -1.67 9.64 10.69
N VAL A 98 -2.52 8.63 10.71
CA VAL A 98 -2.82 7.81 9.54
C VAL A 98 -4.31 7.54 9.45
N THR A 99 -4.87 7.67 8.26
CA THR A 99 -6.22 7.20 7.95
C THR A 99 -6.12 6.07 6.94
N PHE A 100 -7.04 5.12 7.00
CA PHE A 100 -7.11 4.00 6.08
C PHE A 100 -8.54 3.87 5.58
N LYS A 101 -8.70 3.82 4.25
CA LYS A 101 -10.01 3.76 3.63
C LYS A 101 -9.99 2.83 2.43
N VAL A 102 -11.00 1.98 2.33
CA VAL A 102 -11.25 1.14 1.16
C VAL A 102 -12.36 1.79 0.37
N GLU A 103 -12.13 2.08 -0.90
CA GLU A 103 -13.08 2.71 -1.80
C GLU A 103 -13.59 1.70 -2.82
N GLY A 104 -14.87 1.68 -3.02
CA GLY A 104 -15.47 0.80 -4.00
C GLY A 104 -16.76 0.25 -3.54
#